data_43c6f338b61108ef27c008adac25c65a
#
_entry.id   43c6f338b61108ef27c008adac25c65a
#
_cell.length_a   1.000
_cell.length_b   1.000
_cell.length_c   1.000
_cell.angle_alpha   90.00
_cell.angle_beta   90.00
_cell.angle_gamma   90.00
#
_symmetry.space_group_name_H-M   'P 1'
#
loop_
_entity.id
_entity.type
_entity.pdbx_description
1 polymer ?
#
loop_
_entity_poly.entity_id
_entity_poly.type
_entity_poly.pdbx_seq_one_letter_code
_entity_poly.pdbx_strand_id
1 'polypeptide(L)'
;MIKSWASLFVREHYRIIPMPSVSAQLTYTNTLLKAFDPETIARLGLKAVAFKVGQKIEAPGEAIRYVYFLDRGMASMTTTFMDGAEVEVGMFGYESVIGISALMGTIQSLNHVYTQIEGTGYRCTLEMARKEFDRDEIFHKLCLRYVQAQLVQSIQSAGCAARHTFEQRLSRWLLISSDRTHADTFKMSQEFLSHMLGSTRPTVSLVAGTLKKEKLITYTRGQIRILNRKGLEKRACECYGIIRDYLNNYEALDSIHVA
;
A
#
# COMPACT_ATOMS: atom_id res chain seq x y z
N MET A 1 11.84 21.66 -18.03
CA MET A 1 10.73 21.87 -17.09
C MET A 1 9.87 20.62 -17.12
N ILE A 2 10.16 19.67 -16.23
CA ILE A 2 9.37 18.45 -16.09
C ILE A 2 8.28 18.79 -15.07
N LYS A 3 7.02 18.87 -15.53
CA LYS A 3 5.88 19.08 -14.63
C LYS A 3 5.76 17.85 -13.72
N SER A 4 5.91 18.05 -12.41
CA SER A 4 5.60 17.05 -11.40
C SER A 4 4.18 16.53 -11.62
N TRP A 5 3.99 15.22 -11.64
CA TRP A 5 2.68 14.57 -11.75
C TRP A 5 1.72 14.95 -10.62
N ALA A 6 2.27 15.41 -9.48
CA ALA A 6 1.50 15.91 -8.35
C ALA A 6 0.64 17.14 -8.69
N SER A 7 0.99 17.91 -9.75
CA SER A 7 0.25 19.12 -10.13
C SER A 7 -1.01 18.87 -10.98
N LEU A 8 -1.25 17.65 -11.45
CA LEU A 8 -2.36 17.33 -12.35
C LEU A 8 -3.64 16.86 -11.64
N PHE A 9 -3.59 16.53 -10.34
CA PHE A 9 -4.74 15.96 -9.63
C PHE A 9 -4.96 16.63 -8.27
N VAL A 10 -5.35 17.89 -8.25
CA VAL A 10 -5.77 18.57 -7.03
C VAL A 10 -7.28 18.81 -7.07
N ARG A 11 -8.04 17.94 -6.42
CA ARG A 11 -9.30 18.26 -5.73
C ARG A 11 -9.62 17.19 -4.71
N GLU A 12 -9.61 17.56 -3.42
CA GLU A 12 -10.10 16.72 -2.31
C GLU A 12 -11.60 16.48 -2.47
N HIS A 13 -11.97 15.30 -2.97
CA HIS A 13 -13.35 14.84 -2.92
C HIS A 13 -13.37 13.38 -2.50
N TYR A 14 -13.24 13.16 -1.18
CA TYR A 14 -13.63 11.87 -0.60
C TYR A 14 -15.15 11.75 -0.68
N ARG A 15 -15.65 10.80 -1.44
CA ARG A 15 -17.06 10.45 -1.41
C ARG A 15 -17.28 9.60 -0.15
N ILE A 16 -17.93 10.20 0.87
CA ILE A 16 -18.41 9.43 2.03
C ILE A 16 -19.53 8.54 1.51
N ILE A 17 -19.38 7.24 1.66
CA ILE A 17 -20.43 6.27 1.32
C ILE A 17 -21.31 6.14 2.56
N PRO A 18 -22.64 6.26 2.45
CA PRO A 18 -23.54 6.02 3.58
C PRO A 18 -23.28 4.62 4.15
N MET A 19 -23.08 4.51 5.45
CA MET A 19 -22.95 3.22 6.13
C MET A 19 -24.28 2.46 6.00
N PRO A 20 -24.26 1.15 5.72
CA PRO A 20 -25.45 0.33 5.88
C PRO A 20 -25.92 0.41 7.35
N SER A 21 -27.24 0.37 7.54
CA SER A 21 -27.85 0.44 8.88
C SER A 21 -27.23 -0.59 9.84
N VAL A 22 -27.15 -0.23 11.11
CA VAL A 22 -26.40 -0.88 12.22
C VAL A 22 -26.67 -2.40 12.44
N SER A 23 -27.45 -3.07 11.62
CA SER A 23 -27.78 -4.50 11.77
C SER A 23 -26.98 -5.46 10.87
N ALA A 24 -26.18 -4.96 9.93
CA ALA A 24 -25.24 -5.81 9.18
C ALA A 24 -23.90 -5.84 9.92
N GLN A 25 -23.47 -7.00 10.41
CA GLN A 25 -22.11 -7.20 10.87
C GLN A 25 -21.14 -6.73 9.77
N LEU A 26 -20.47 -5.59 10.00
CA LEU A 26 -19.47 -5.08 9.08
C LEU A 26 -18.33 -6.08 9.02
N THR A 27 -18.19 -6.74 7.89
CA THR A 27 -17.09 -7.67 7.66
C THR A 27 -15.94 -6.88 7.07
N TYR A 28 -14.96 -6.51 7.88
CA TYR A 28 -13.74 -5.85 7.44
C TYR A 28 -12.83 -6.82 6.69
N THR A 29 -12.15 -6.35 5.66
CA THR A 29 -11.03 -7.09 5.04
C THR A 29 -9.71 -6.63 5.64
N ASN A 30 -9.63 -5.38 6.10
CA ASN A 30 -8.43 -4.84 6.73
C ASN A 30 -8.01 -5.64 7.96
N THR A 31 -6.72 -6.01 8.01
CA THR A 31 -6.14 -6.89 9.05
C THR A 31 -6.33 -6.31 10.46
N LEU A 32 -6.05 -5.02 10.66
CA LEU A 32 -6.21 -4.41 11.99
C LEU A 32 -7.66 -4.34 12.40
N LEU A 33 -8.55 -3.90 11.50
CA LEU A 33 -9.97 -3.78 11.81
C LEU A 33 -10.61 -5.12 12.17
N LYS A 34 -10.13 -6.22 11.59
CA LYS A 34 -10.58 -7.58 11.97
C LYS A 34 -10.19 -7.98 13.39
N ALA A 35 -9.05 -7.48 13.86
CA ALA A 35 -8.48 -7.85 15.15
C ALA A 35 -9.04 -6.99 16.31
N PHE A 36 -9.75 -5.89 16.01
CA PHE A 36 -10.31 -5.02 17.04
C PHE A 36 -11.66 -5.54 17.55
N ASP A 37 -11.88 -5.39 18.83
CA ASP A 37 -13.17 -5.60 19.46
C ASP A 37 -14.20 -4.53 19.04
N PRO A 38 -15.51 -4.79 19.21
CA PRO A 38 -16.56 -3.84 18.82
C PRO A 38 -16.47 -2.48 19.54
N GLU A 39 -15.95 -2.44 20.77
CA GLU A 39 -15.81 -1.22 21.54
C GLU A 39 -14.70 -0.33 20.95
N THR A 40 -13.55 -0.89 20.61
CA THR A 40 -12.46 -0.22 19.90
C THR A 40 -12.97 0.36 18.58
N ILE A 41 -13.70 -0.43 17.78
CA ILE A 41 -14.30 0.03 16.52
C ILE A 41 -15.27 1.21 16.75
N ALA A 42 -16.11 1.13 17.78
CA ALA A 42 -17.04 2.21 18.12
C ALA A 42 -16.31 3.50 18.53
N ARG A 43 -15.26 3.39 19.36
CA ARG A 43 -14.45 4.55 19.78
C ARG A 43 -13.70 5.21 18.64
N LEU A 44 -13.24 4.46 17.64
CA LEU A 44 -12.60 5.00 16.43
C LEU A 44 -13.58 5.80 15.54
N GLY A 45 -14.88 5.58 15.63
CA GLY A 45 -15.89 6.32 14.86
C GLY A 45 -15.64 6.26 13.36
N LEU A 46 -15.39 5.07 12.85
CA LEU A 46 -15.00 4.81 11.47
C LEU A 46 -16.04 5.30 10.48
N LYS A 47 -15.58 5.90 9.39
CA LYS A 47 -16.40 6.32 8.24
C LYS A 47 -15.92 5.60 7.00
N ALA A 48 -16.81 4.95 6.26
CA ALA A 48 -16.51 4.33 5.00
C ALA A 48 -16.09 5.36 3.96
N VAL A 49 -15.06 5.05 3.17
CA VAL A 49 -14.52 5.91 2.12
C VAL A 49 -14.21 5.10 0.86
N ALA A 50 -14.38 5.74 -0.30
CA ALA A 50 -13.92 5.22 -1.58
C ALA A 50 -12.63 5.95 -1.98
N PHE A 51 -11.69 5.21 -2.55
CA PHE A 51 -10.42 5.69 -3.06
C PHE A 51 -10.41 5.61 -4.58
N LYS A 52 -10.15 6.73 -5.25
CA LYS A 52 -10.01 6.80 -6.71
C LYS A 52 -8.55 6.73 -7.11
N VAL A 53 -8.25 6.15 -8.27
CA VAL A 53 -6.90 6.14 -8.83
C VAL A 53 -6.33 7.56 -8.90
N GLY A 54 -5.09 7.73 -8.46
CA GLY A 54 -4.39 9.03 -8.40
C GLY A 54 -4.83 9.94 -7.27
N GLN A 55 -5.76 9.51 -6.42
CA GLN A 55 -6.20 10.29 -5.27
C GLN A 55 -5.06 10.42 -4.24
N LYS A 56 -4.68 11.66 -3.93
CA LYS A 56 -3.73 11.99 -2.88
C LYS A 56 -4.36 11.70 -1.52
N ILE A 57 -3.64 10.97 -0.68
CA ILE A 57 -4.00 10.67 0.72
C ILE A 57 -3.13 11.50 1.66
N GLU A 58 -1.81 11.58 1.39
CA GLU A 58 -0.86 12.40 2.11
C GLU A 58 0.10 13.10 1.14
N ALA A 59 0.63 14.26 1.54
CA ALA A 59 1.72 14.94 0.83
C ALA A 59 2.71 15.57 1.82
N PRO A 60 4.00 15.68 1.44
CA PRO A 60 5.03 16.25 2.30
C PRO A 60 4.66 17.66 2.77
N GLY A 61 4.84 17.91 4.06
CA GLY A 61 4.52 19.18 4.71
C GLY A 61 3.04 19.42 5.00
N GLU A 62 2.13 18.59 4.49
CA GLU A 62 0.71 18.69 4.81
C GLU A 62 0.37 17.99 6.13
N ALA A 63 -0.53 18.60 6.91
CA ALA A 63 -0.97 18.03 8.16
C ALA A 63 -1.76 16.74 7.95
N ILE A 64 -1.42 15.69 8.69
CA ILE A 64 -2.16 14.43 8.72
C ILE A 64 -3.41 14.65 9.58
N ARG A 65 -4.59 14.55 8.98
CA ARG A 65 -5.88 14.79 9.64
C ARG A 65 -6.67 13.53 9.92
N TYR A 66 -6.37 12.46 9.19
CA TYR A 66 -7.11 11.20 9.26
C TYR A 66 -6.15 10.02 9.28
N VAL A 67 -6.60 8.95 9.89
CA VAL A 67 -5.99 7.61 9.77
C VAL A 67 -6.92 6.78 8.90
N TYR A 68 -6.33 6.06 7.93
CA TYR A 68 -7.08 5.27 6.94
C TYR A 68 -6.71 3.80 7.05
N PHE A 69 -7.72 2.96 6.87
CA PHE A 69 -7.62 1.50 6.81
C PHE A 69 -8.17 1.05 5.47
N LEU A 70 -7.30 0.58 4.58
CA LEU A 70 -7.74 0.07 3.29
C LEU A 70 -8.38 -1.31 3.48
N ASP A 71 -9.54 -1.49 2.84
CA ASP A 71 -10.22 -2.78 2.78
C ASP A 71 -9.99 -3.46 1.42
N ARG A 72 -9.97 -2.65 0.36
CA ARG A 72 -9.69 -3.05 -1.02
C ARG A 72 -8.91 -1.96 -1.72
N GLY A 73 -8.20 -2.35 -2.78
CA GLY A 73 -7.37 -1.43 -3.55
C GLY A 73 -5.95 -1.37 -3.02
N MET A 74 -5.19 -0.42 -3.54
CA MET A 74 -3.78 -0.26 -3.20
C MET A 74 -3.38 1.22 -3.26
N ALA A 75 -2.58 1.65 -2.29
CA ALA A 75 -1.90 2.93 -2.32
C ALA A 75 -0.39 2.73 -2.26
N SER A 76 0.37 3.70 -2.76
CA SER A 76 1.83 3.71 -2.66
C SER A 76 2.33 4.93 -1.93
N MET A 77 3.38 4.73 -1.17
CA MET A 77 4.19 5.77 -0.58
C MET A 77 5.41 5.99 -1.46
N THR A 78 5.62 7.22 -1.89
CA THR A 78 6.75 7.60 -2.73
C THR A 78 7.61 8.66 -2.05
N THR A 79 8.91 8.63 -2.38
CA THR A 79 9.81 9.73 -2.11
C THR A 79 10.12 10.47 -3.40
N THR A 80 10.26 11.80 -3.32
CA THR A 80 10.56 12.66 -4.46
C THR A 80 11.97 13.19 -4.33
N PHE A 81 12.74 13.11 -5.41
CA PHE A 81 14.11 13.62 -5.49
C PHE A 81 14.15 15.04 -6.05
N MET A 82 15.30 15.71 -5.93
CA MET A 82 15.48 17.10 -6.37
C MET A 82 15.27 17.30 -7.88
N ASP A 83 15.50 16.27 -8.68
CA ASP A 83 15.25 16.26 -10.13
C ASP A 83 13.78 16.01 -10.50
N GLY A 84 12.92 15.83 -9.49
CA GLY A 84 11.49 15.54 -9.64
C GLY A 84 11.18 14.06 -9.89
N ALA A 85 12.18 13.17 -9.86
CA ALA A 85 11.93 11.75 -9.94
C ALA A 85 11.21 11.26 -8.67
N GLU A 86 10.28 10.34 -8.84
CA GLU A 86 9.59 9.66 -7.75
C GLU A 86 9.88 8.17 -7.78
N VAL A 87 10.12 7.59 -6.59
CA VAL A 87 10.32 6.15 -6.43
C VAL A 87 9.45 5.64 -5.29
N GLU A 88 8.82 4.49 -5.47
CA GLU A 88 8.04 3.85 -4.45
C GLU A 88 8.94 3.28 -3.35
N VAL A 89 8.65 3.65 -2.11
CA VAL A 89 9.36 3.20 -0.90
C VAL A 89 8.48 2.34 0.00
N GLY A 90 7.18 2.29 -0.28
CA GLY A 90 6.22 1.47 0.45
C GLY A 90 4.90 1.32 -0.30
N MET A 91 4.23 0.23 -0.06
CA MET A 91 2.90 -0.07 -0.59
C MET A 91 1.94 -0.31 0.56
N PHE A 92 0.68 0.06 0.37
CA PHE A 92 -0.41 -0.11 1.33
C PHE A 92 -1.53 -0.93 0.69
N GLY A 93 -1.98 -1.96 1.37
CA GLY A 93 -3.12 -2.79 1.00
C GLY A 93 -4.05 -3.01 2.19
N TYR A 94 -4.79 -4.11 2.18
CA TYR A 94 -5.73 -4.47 3.24
C TYR A 94 -5.05 -4.73 4.61
N GLU A 95 -3.73 -4.90 4.64
CA GLU A 95 -2.94 -5.09 5.85
C GLU A 95 -2.52 -3.79 6.51
N SER A 96 -2.86 -2.63 5.94
CA SER A 96 -2.17 -1.39 6.26
C SER A 96 -3.01 -0.33 6.96
N VAL A 97 -2.26 0.59 7.62
CA VAL A 97 -2.75 1.82 8.20
C VAL A 97 -1.98 2.99 7.59
N ILE A 98 -2.67 3.92 6.93
CA ILE A 98 -2.09 5.16 6.42
C ILE A 98 -2.37 6.27 7.43
N GLY A 99 -1.39 7.15 7.65
CA GLY A 99 -1.45 8.19 8.68
C GLY A 99 -0.86 7.75 10.03
N ILE A 100 -0.28 6.55 10.09
CA ILE A 100 0.27 5.96 11.33
C ILE A 100 1.39 6.83 11.94
N SER A 101 2.19 7.51 11.13
CA SER A 101 3.27 8.40 11.59
C SER A 101 2.76 9.51 12.52
N ALA A 102 1.51 9.96 12.34
CA ALA A 102 0.92 10.96 13.21
C ALA A 102 0.66 10.43 14.62
N LEU A 103 0.43 9.14 14.80
CA LEU A 103 0.30 8.52 16.12
C LEU A 103 1.65 8.42 16.85
N MET A 104 2.76 8.43 16.08
CA MET A 104 4.13 8.38 16.59
C MET A 104 4.74 9.77 16.83
N GLY A 105 3.95 10.84 16.74
CA GLY A 105 4.39 12.21 17.05
C GLY A 105 4.63 13.12 15.84
N THR A 106 4.61 12.61 14.61
CA THR A 106 4.77 13.42 13.39
C THR A 106 3.42 14.00 12.98
N ILE A 107 3.28 15.32 13.01
CA ILE A 107 2.01 15.99 12.66
C ILE A 107 1.86 16.30 11.16
N GLN A 108 2.94 16.26 10.41
CA GLN A 108 2.98 16.49 8.96
C GLN A 108 3.52 15.27 8.25
N SER A 109 2.96 14.95 7.08
CA SER A 109 3.50 13.85 6.28
C SER A 109 4.89 14.19 5.72
N LEU A 110 5.76 13.20 5.67
CA LEU A 110 7.10 13.30 5.09
C LEU A 110 7.14 12.77 3.64
N ASN A 111 6.11 12.04 3.23
CA ASN A 111 6.04 11.35 1.95
C ASN A 111 4.76 11.67 1.21
N HIS A 112 4.77 11.44 -0.11
CA HIS A 112 3.53 11.33 -0.86
C HIS A 112 2.92 9.95 -0.64
N VAL A 113 1.61 9.92 -0.37
CA VAL A 113 0.81 8.70 -0.39
C VAL A 113 -0.39 8.93 -1.30
N TYR A 114 -0.56 8.07 -2.30
CA TYR A 114 -1.68 8.18 -3.23
C TYR A 114 -2.18 6.81 -3.70
N THR A 115 -3.44 6.76 -4.06
CA THR A 115 -4.11 5.55 -4.51
C THR A 115 -3.62 5.13 -5.88
N GLN A 116 -3.20 3.90 -6.00
CA GLN A 116 -2.74 3.27 -7.23
C GLN A 116 -3.82 2.47 -7.93
N ILE A 117 -4.52 1.68 -7.14
CA ILE A 117 -5.64 0.85 -7.58
C ILE A 117 -6.83 1.27 -6.76
N GLU A 118 -7.91 1.64 -7.44
CA GLU A 118 -9.14 2.08 -6.79
C GLU A 118 -9.67 1.05 -5.79
N GLY A 119 -10.32 1.52 -4.75
CA GLY A 119 -10.81 0.63 -3.72
C GLY A 119 -11.70 1.32 -2.70
N THR A 120 -11.87 0.64 -1.60
CA THR A 120 -12.67 1.09 -0.46
C THR A 120 -11.92 0.86 0.83
N GLY A 121 -12.38 1.50 1.88
CA GLY A 121 -11.86 1.32 3.23
C GLY A 121 -12.57 2.21 4.22
N TYR A 122 -11.91 2.47 5.32
CA TYR A 122 -12.44 3.26 6.42
C TYR A 122 -11.43 4.32 6.83
N ARG A 123 -11.93 5.39 7.44
CA ARG A 123 -11.09 6.40 8.09
C ARG A 123 -11.69 6.83 9.42
N CYS A 124 -10.84 7.24 10.33
CA CYS A 124 -11.21 8.02 11.51
C CYS A 124 -10.42 9.33 11.55
N THR A 125 -10.84 10.27 12.36
CA THR A 125 -10.03 11.48 12.58
C THR A 125 -8.76 11.13 13.35
N LEU A 126 -7.69 11.89 13.12
CA LEU A 126 -6.45 11.71 13.88
C LEU A 126 -6.69 11.84 15.40
N GLU A 127 -7.59 12.73 15.82
CA GLU A 127 -7.93 12.91 17.23
C GLU A 127 -8.49 11.63 17.86
N MET A 128 -9.45 10.97 17.18
CA MET A 128 -10.03 9.71 17.67
C MET A 128 -9.01 8.59 17.69
N ALA A 129 -8.21 8.48 16.61
CA ALA A 129 -7.14 7.48 16.54
C ALA A 129 -6.08 7.70 17.63
N ARG A 130 -5.71 8.95 17.92
CA ARG A 130 -4.75 9.27 18.98
C ARG A 130 -5.29 8.92 20.36
N LYS A 131 -6.53 9.31 20.67
CA LYS A 131 -7.18 8.93 21.94
C LYS A 131 -7.19 7.41 22.15
N GLU A 132 -7.45 6.65 21.08
CA GLU A 132 -7.45 5.19 21.16
C GLU A 132 -6.02 4.63 21.27
N PHE A 133 -5.05 5.23 20.57
CA PHE A 133 -3.64 4.85 20.67
C PHE A 133 -3.08 5.08 22.07
N ASP A 134 -3.41 6.18 22.71
CA ASP A 134 -2.94 6.55 24.05
C ASP A 134 -3.53 5.68 25.16
N ARG A 135 -4.52 4.81 24.87
CA ARG A 135 -5.06 3.82 25.83
C ARG A 135 -4.09 2.66 26.10
N ASP A 136 -3.07 2.47 25.26
CA ASP A 136 -2.09 1.37 25.36
C ASP A 136 -2.72 -0.05 25.33
N GLU A 137 -3.82 -0.18 24.61
CA GLU A 137 -4.57 -1.42 24.43
C GLU A 137 -4.24 -2.07 23.07
N ILE A 138 -5.16 -2.87 22.54
CA ILE A 138 -4.96 -3.64 21.28
C ILE A 138 -4.64 -2.76 20.08
N PHE A 139 -5.28 -1.59 19.96
CA PHE A 139 -5.03 -0.66 18.86
C PHE A 139 -3.57 -0.18 18.87
N HIS A 140 -3.05 0.24 20.01
CA HIS A 140 -1.65 0.67 20.20
C HIS A 140 -0.68 -0.44 19.76
N LYS A 141 -0.84 -1.64 20.33
CA LYS A 141 0.04 -2.79 20.07
C LYS A 141 0.08 -3.16 18.59
N LEU A 142 -1.08 -3.25 17.94
CA LEU A 142 -1.15 -3.59 16.52
C LEU A 142 -0.61 -2.49 15.61
N CYS A 143 -0.81 -1.21 15.98
CA CYS A 143 -0.20 -0.09 15.27
C CYS A 143 1.34 -0.17 15.31
N LEU A 144 1.94 -0.44 16.47
CA LEU A 144 3.41 -0.59 16.60
C LEU A 144 3.93 -1.78 15.79
N ARG A 145 3.25 -2.92 15.82
CA ARG A 145 3.61 -4.09 15.01
C ARG A 145 3.51 -3.80 13.50
N TYR A 146 2.47 -3.09 13.10
CA TYR A 146 2.35 -2.65 11.71
C TYR A 146 3.50 -1.71 11.29
N VAL A 147 3.89 -0.76 12.14
CA VAL A 147 5.05 0.10 11.87
C VAL A 147 6.33 -0.72 11.68
N GLN A 148 6.54 -1.75 12.51
CA GLN A 148 7.67 -2.66 12.34
C GLN A 148 7.59 -3.40 11.00
N ALA A 149 6.43 -3.90 10.61
CA ALA A 149 6.23 -4.57 9.33
C ALA A 149 6.47 -3.61 8.14
N GLN A 150 6.03 -2.36 8.25
CA GLN A 150 6.30 -1.32 7.26
C GLN A 150 7.80 -1.00 7.16
N LEU A 151 8.51 -0.97 8.28
CA LEU A 151 9.96 -0.79 8.30
C LEU A 151 10.69 -1.95 7.62
N VAL A 152 10.30 -3.20 7.89
CA VAL A 152 10.82 -4.39 7.22
C VAL A 152 10.58 -4.30 5.70
N GLN A 153 9.38 -3.92 5.27
CA GLN A 153 9.07 -3.71 3.84
C GLN A 153 10.01 -2.67 3.21
N SER A 154 10.23 -1.54 3.88
CA SER A 154 11.07 -0.45 3.38
C SER A 154 12.54 -0.85 3.29
N ILE A 155 13.09 -1.48 4.33
CA ILE A 155 14.46 -2.01 4.35
C ILE A 155 14.66 -3.04 3.24
N GLN A 156 13.72 -3.99 3.12
CA GLN A 156 13.78 -5.03 2.11
C GLN A 156 13.67 -4.47 0.68
N SER A 157 12.86 -3.42 0.50
CA SER A 157 12.72 -2.73 -0.79
C SER A 157 13.99 -1.98 -1.18
N ALA A 158 14.67 -1.33 -0.22
CA ALA A 158 15.95 -0.65 -0.44
C ALA A 158 17.04 -1.65 -0.83
N GLY A 159 17.22 -2.75 -0.08
CA GLY A 159 18.17 -3.82 -0.41
C GLY A 159 17.84 -4.47 -1.77
N CYS A 160 16.59 -4.71 -2.05
CA CYS A 160 16.13 -5.24 -3.33
C CYS A 160 16.48 -4.32 -4.51
N ALA A 161 16.31 -3.02 -4.36
CA ALA A 161 16.65 -2.04 -5.40
C ALA A 161 18.14 -2.03 -5.72
N ALA A 162 19.00 -2.23 -4.71
CA ALA A 162 20.45 -2.25 -4.86
C ALA A 162 21.00 -3.59 -5.41
N ARG A 163 20.31 -4.72 -5.17
CA ARG A 163 20.87 -6.07 -5.41
C ARG A 163 20.23 -6.82 -6.57
N HIS A 164 18.93 -6.67 -6.78
CA HIS A 164 18.17 -7.51 -7.71
C HIS A 164 17.95 -6.86 -9.07
N THR A 165 17.87 -7.71 -10.11
CA THR A 165 17.61 -7.26 -11.47
C THR A 165 16.23 -6.61 -11.58
N PHE A 166 16.02 -5.81 -12.64
CA PHE A 166 14.72 -5.19 -12.87
C PHE A 166 13.61 -6.22 -13.09
N GLU A 167 13.90 -7.36 -13.72
CA GLU A 167 12.95 -8.46 -13.92
C GLU A 167 12.47 -9.02 -12.57
N GLN A 168 13.40 -9.28 -11.66
CA GLN A 168 13.08 -9.78 -10.31
C GLN A 168 12.23 -8.78 -9.53
N ARG A 169 12.57 -7.49 -9.59
CA ARG A 169 11.83 -6.41 -8.93
C ARG A 169 10.43 -6.21 -9.51
N LEU A 170 10.30 -6.24 -10.83
CA LEU A 170 8.99 -6.13 -11.50
C LEU A 170 8.10 -7.33 -11.15
N SER A 171 8.64 -8.56 -11.19
CA SER A 171 7.92 -9.77 -10.85
C SER A 171 7.43 -9.74 -9.39
N ARG A 172 8.29 -9.34 -8.46
CA ARG A 172 7.94 -9.12 -7.05
C ARG A 172 6.81 -8.09 -6.90
N TRP A 173 6.94 -6.95 -7.57
CA TRP A 173 5.96 -5.86 -7.49
C TRP A 173 4.58 -6.31 -7.98
N LEU A 174 4.53 -7.03 -9.10
CA LEU A 174 3.28 -7.56 -9.66
C LEU A 174 2.62 -8.56 -8.71
N LEU A 175 3.39 -9.43 -8.08
CA LEU A 175 2.90 -10.41 -7.11
C LEU A 175 2.33 -9.73 -5.85
N ILE A 176 3.07 -8.77 -5.27
CA ILE A 176 2.59 -8.01 -4.10
C ILE A 176 1.32 -7.23 -4.44
N SER A 177 1.24 -6.64 -5.63
CA SER A 177 0.02 -5.93 -6.07
C SER A 177 -1.18 -6.88 -6.20
N SER A 178 -0.96 -8.09 -6.74
CA SER A 178 -1.99 -9.13 -6.82
C SER A 178 -2.46 -9.58 -5.45
N ASP A 179 -1.54 -9.80 -4.52
CA ASP A 179 -1.87 -10.20 -3.14
C ASP A 179 -2.74 -9.15 -2.45
N ARG A 180 -2.34 -7.86 -2.53
CA ARG A 180 -3.04 -6.76 -1.85
C ARG A 180 -4.38 -6.42 -2.43
N THR A 181 -4.57 -6.64 -3.71
CA THR A 181 -5.85 -6.36 -4.38
C THR A 181 -6.76 -7.57 -4.47
N HIS A 182 -6.25 -8.77 -4.13
CA HIS A 182 -6.93 -10.05 -4.36
C HIS A 182 -7.38 -10.21 -5.81
N ALA A 183 -6.58 -9.66 -6.75
CA ALA A 183 -6.90 -9.65 -8.17
C ALA A 183 -5.64 -9.94 -9.00
N ASP A 184 -5.80 -10.78 -10.02
CA ASP A 184 -4.72 -11.06 -10.96
C ASP A 184 -4.68 -10.06 -12.13
N THR A 185 -5.62 -9.11 -12.16
CA THR A 185 -5.74 -8.13 -13.24
C THR A 185 -5.87 -6.73 -12.69
N PHE A 186 -5.01 -5.82 -13.13
CA PHE A 186 -5.01 -4.42 -12.73
C PHE A 186 -4.53 -3.49 -13.85
N LYS A 187 -5.00 -2.24 -13.82
CA LYS A 187 -4.58 -1.22 -14.78
C LYS A 187 -3.30 -0.56 -14.30
N MET A 188 -2.26 -0.58 -15.16
CA MET A 188 -0.96 -0.05 -14.83
C MET A 188 -0.20 0.33 -16.10
N SER A 189 0.20 1.59 -16.26
CA SER A 189 0.99 2.02 -17.41
C SER A 189 2.47 1.66 -17.25
N GLN A 190 3.19 1.51 -18.36
CA GLN A 190 4.65 1.28 -18.32
C GLN A 190 5.40 2.48 -17.74
N GLU A 191 4.93 3.67 -18.02
CA GLU A 191 5.47 4.91 -17.47
C GLU A 191 5.34 4.93 -15.95
N PHE A 192 4.16 4.58 -15.45
CA PHE A 192 3.93 4.44 -14.02
C PHE A 192 4.87 3.40 -13.38
N LEU A 193 4.97 2.20 -13.95
CA LEU A 193 5.89 1.16 -13.47
C LEU A 193 7.36 1.61 -13.50
N SER A 194 7.74 2.44 -14.47
CA SER A 194 9.11 2.97 -14.54
C SER A 194 9.41 3.90 -13.37
N HIS A 195 8.48 4.75 -12.99
CA HIS A 195 8.62 5.62 -11.81
C HIS A 195 8.65 4.80 -10.52
N MET A 196 7.66 3.92 -10.32
CA MET A 196 7.57 3.12 -9.08
C MET A 196 8.80 2.26 -8.82
N LEU A 197 9.38 1.70 -9.88
CA LEU A 197 10.54 0.81 -9.77
C LEU A 197 11.90 1.51 -10.02
N GLY A 198 11.91 2.84 -10.11
CA GLY A 198 13.13 3.61 -10.33
C GLY A 198 13.89 3.14 -11.59
N SER A 199 13.21 3.14 -12.75
CA SER A 199 13.76 2.64 -14.01
C SER A 199 13.26 3.47 -15.19
N THR A 200 13.55 3.04 -16.42
CA THR A 200 13.08 3.72 -17.63
C THR A 200 11.93 2.96 -18.29
N ARG A 201 11.05 3.66 -18.99
CA ARG A 201 9.96 3.05 -19.77
C ARG A 201 10.43 1.99 -20.77
N PRO A 202 11.53 2.18 -21.52
CA PRO A 202 12.08 1.13 -22.38
C PRO A 202 12.45 -0.14 -21.63
N THR A 203 13.07 -0.03 -20.44
CA THR A 203 13.41 -1.17 -19.59
C THR A 203 12.16 -1.93 -19.16
N VAL A 204 11.12 -1.22 -18.73
CA VAL A 204 9.82 -1.83 -18.38
C VAL A 204 9.24 -2.57 -19.58
N SER A 205 9.25 -1.93 -20.77
CA SER A 205 8.70 -2.52 -22.00
C SER A 205 9.42 -3.81 -22.38
N LEU A 206 10.75 -3.81 -22.31
CA LEU A 206 11.59 -4.97 -22.63
C LEU A 206 11.28 -6.14 -21.68
N VAL A 207 11.33 -5.91 -20.36
CA VAL A 207 11.15 -6.96 -19.37
C VAL A 207 9.69 -7.47 -19.35
N ALA A 208 8.71 -6.57 -19.43
CA ALA A 208 7.31 -6.99 -19.55
C ALA A 208 7.05 -7.79 -20.85
N GLY A 209 7.76 -7.46 -21.93
CA GLY A 209 7.77 -8.23 -23.18
C GLY A 209 8.30 -9.66 -23.00
N THR A 210 9.39 -9.83 -22.24
CA THR A 210 9.95 -11.14 -21.89
C THR A 210 8.95 -11.96 -21.06
N LEU A 211 8.42 -11.40 -19.98
CA LEU A 211 7.43 -12.10 -19.14
C LEU A 211 6.15 -12.47 -19.93
N LYS A 212 5.74 -11.62 -20.90
CA LYS A 212 4.62 -11.91 -21.81
C LYS A 212 4.94 -13.06 -22.77
N LYS A 213 6.13 -13.08 -23.38
CA LYS A 213 6.59 -14.15 -24.27
C LYS A 213 6.60 -15.50 -23.56
N GLU A 214 6.97 -15.51 -22.29
CA GLU A 214 6.98 -16.70 -21.43
C GLU A 214 5.59 -17.07 -20.89
N LYS A 215 4.54 -16.35 -21.29
CA LYS A 215 3.16 -16.56 -20.84
C LYS A 215 2.97 -16.46 -19.32
N LEU A 216 3.82 -15.69 -18.65
CA LEU A 216 3.69 -15.41 -17.22
C LEU A 216 2.65 -14.33 -16.97
N ILE A 217 2.59 -13.33 -17.86
CA ILE A 217 1.62 -12.24 -17.80
C ILE A 217 1.02 -11.96 -19.21
N THR A 218 -0.10 -11.25 -19.24
CA THR A 218 -0.47 -10.44 -20.41
C THR A 218 -0.27 -8.97 -20.08
N TYR A 219 0.07 -8.18 -21.10
CA TYR A 219 0.14 -6.73 -20.99
C TYR A 219 -0.41 -6.10 -22.25
N THR A 220 -1.58 -5.47 -22.15
CA THR A 220 -2.28 -4.90 -23.31
C THR A 220 -3.01 -3.61 -22.87
N ARG A 221 -2.75 -2.51 -23.59
CA ARG A 221 -3.41 -1.21 -23.37
C ARG A 221 -3.38 -0.72 -21.91
N GLY A 222 -2.24 -0.90 -21.22
CA GLY A 222 -2.09 -0.50 -19.82
C GLY A 222 -2.78 -1.42 -18.82
N GLN A 223 -3.26 -2.58 -19.25
CA GLN A 223 -3.80 -3.61 -18.37
C GLN A 223 -2.83 -4.78 -18.29
N ILE A 224 -2.48 -5.17 -17.07
CA ILE A 224 -1.66 -6.34 -16.76
C ILE A 224 -2.57 -7.42 -16.19
N ARG A 225 -2.34 -8.66 -16.63
CA ARG A 225 -2.94 -9.84 -16.01
C ARG A 225 -1.87 -10.91 -15.78
N ILE A 226 -1.79 -11.42 -14.56
CA ILE A 226 -0.94 -12.56 -14.21
C ILE A 226 -1.62 -13.84 -14.75
N LEU A 227 -0.91 -14.59 -15.58
CA LEU A 227 -1.40 -15.84 -16.18
C LEU A 227 -0.86 -17.07 -15.45
N ASN A 228 0.39 -17.00 -15.02
CA ASN A 228 1.07 -18.10 -14.35
C ASN A 228 1.78 -17.55 -13.10
N ARG A 229 1.05 -17.54 -11.99
CA ARG A 229 1.55 -17.04 -10.71
C ARG A 229 2.81 -17.79 -10.25
N LYS A 230 2.79 -19.13 -10.26
CA LYS A 230 3.95 -19.95 -9.85
C LYS A 230 5.19 -19.70 -10.72
N GLY A 231 4.99 -19.48 -12.02
CA GLY A 231 6.07 -19.10 -12.94
C GLY A 231 6.62 -17.71 -12.61
N LEU A 232 5.75 -16.76 -12.29
CA LEU A 232 6.14 -15.40 -11.91
C LEU A 232 6.86 -15.36 -10.54
N GLU A 233 6.46 -16.19 -9.59
CA GLU A 233 7.14 -16.37 -8.29
C GLU A 233 8.59 -16.86 -8.46
N LYS A 234 8.85 -17.75 -9.43
CA LYS A 234 10.21 -18.19 -9.77
C LYS A 234 11.06 -17.10 -10.41
N ARG A 235 10.45 -16.08 -11.01
CA ARG A 235 11.13 -14.91 -11.58
C ARG A 235 11.34 -13.79 -10.55
N ALA A 236 10.57 -13.79 -9.48
CA ALA A 236 10.74 -12.83 -8.40
C ALA A 236 11.98 -13.17 -7.54
N CYS A 237 12.49 -12.17 -6.83
CA CYS A 237 13.49 -12.39 -5.81
C CYS A 237 12.86 -12.86 -4.50
N GLU A 238 13.68 -13.39 -3.59
CA GLU A 238 13.30 -13.82 -2.24
C GLU A 238 12.61 -12.72 -1.42
N CYS A 239 12.86 -11.45 -1.77
CA CYS A 239 12.19 -10.30 -1.14
C CYS A 239 10.67 -10.36 -1.22
N TYR A 240 10.11 -11.05 -2.22
CA TYR A 240 8.66 -11.27 -2.29
C TYR A 240 8.16 -12.06 -1.10
N GLY A 241 8.76 -13.23 -0.84
CA GLY A 241 8.37 -14.09 0.28
C GLY A 241 8.54 -13.40 1.62
N ILE A 242 9.70 -12.76 1.84
CA ILE A 242 10.03 -12.06 3.09
C ILE A 242 8.98 -10.97 3.40
N ILE A 243 8.66 -10.11 2.43
CA ILE A 243 7.69 -9.02 2.63
C ILE A 243 6.28 -9.59 2.85
N ARG A 244 5.85 -10.54 2.01
CA ARG A 244 4.54 -11.18 2.12
C ARG A 244 4.34 -11.82 3.48
N ASP A 245 5.30 -12.63 3.90
CA ASP A 245 5.17 -13.43 5.13
C ASP A 245 5.17 -12.51 6.37
N TYR A 246 5.95 -11.43 6.34
CA TYR A 246 5.96 -10.46 7.44
C TYR A 246 4.66 -9.65 7.52
N LEU A 247 4.16 -9.14 6.39
CA LEU A 247 2.92 -8.36 6.35
C LEU A 247 1.66 -9.18 6.62
N ASN A 248 1.68 -10.48 6.29
CA ASN A 248 0.55 -11.36 6.58
C ASN A 248 0.49 -11.84 8.03
N ASN A 249 1.58 -11.72 8.79
CA ASN A 249 1.71 -12.32 10.11
C ASN A 249 2.11 -11.32 11.21
N TYR A 250 2.20 -10.02 10.94
CA TYR A 250 2.66 -9.05 11.94
C TYR A 250 1.75 -8.97 13.18
N GLU A 251 0.48 -9.34 13.07
CA GLU A 251 -0.46 -9.42 14.18
C GLU A 251 -0.15 -10.57 15.15
N ALA A 252 0.52 -11.61 14.67
CA ALA A 252 0.86 -12.81 15.43
C ALA A 252 2.36 -12.89 15.81
N LEU A 253 3.10 -11.77 15.79
CA LEU A 253 4.55 -11.73 16.00
C LEU A 253 5.03 -12.23 17.37
N ASP A 254 4.15 -12.41 18.36
CA ASP A 254 4.51 -13.04 19.65
C ASP A 254 4.92 -14.51 19.50
N SER A 255 4.68 -15.13 18.34
CA SER A 255 4.99 -16.54 18.06
C SER A 255 6.17 -16.74 17.09
N ILE A 256 6.76 -15.66 16.56
CA ILE A 256 7.91 -15.77 15.67
C ILE A 256 9.18 -15.87 16.52
N HIS A 257 9.61 -17.11 16.80
CA HIS A 257 10.99 -17.35 17.21
C HIS A 257 11.89 -17.06 16.01
N VAL A 258 12.70 -16.02 16.11
CA VAL A 258 13.80 -15.76 15.17
C VAL A 258 14.78 -16.93 15.34
N ALA A 259 14.82 -17.84 14.37
CA ALA A 259 15.81 -18.91 14.31
C ALA A 259 17.17 -18.38 13.83
#